data_bc3777c0d9a9c702852896cd11388d3c
#
_entry.id   bc3777c0d9a9c702852896cd11388d3c
#
_cell.length_a   1.000
_cell.length_b   1.000
_cell.length_c   1.000
_cell.angle_alpha   90.00
_cell.angle_beta   90.00
_cell.angle_gamma   90.00
#
_symmetry.space_group_name_H-M   'P 1'
#
loop_
_entity.id
_entity.type
_entity.pdbx_description
1 polymer ?
#
loop_
_entity_poly.entity_id
_entity_poly.type
_entity_poly.pdbx_seq_one_letter_code
_entity_poly.pdbx_strand_id
1 'polypeptide(L)'
;HAVRRSRGKTGEPAIVIGCGPVGLGVILMLKAAGVKTVVASDFSPNRRKLAEQCGADIVVDPKETSPFANWKEFGLLGNVSDAINMGMGLFDKLQATRLPWWHGWRMIDKLGALPKRPVIFECVGVPGVLQQIIEGAPLFSRIVGVGVCMQSDEIEPALAINKELEIQFVLGYTPLEFRDALHMIAEGKVNCSPLITGVVGLEGVTNAFEALRDPEQHAKILIDPKRSGSDIQLMNH
;
A
#
# COMPACT_ATOMS: atom_id res chain seq x y z
N HIS A 1 6.65 -9.60 2.95
CA HIS A 1 5.91 -9.92 4.17
C HIS A 1 4.59 -9.15 4.25
N ALA A 2 4.60 -7.81 4.18
CA ALA A 2 3.41 -6.97 4.29
C ALA A 2 2.34 -7.34 3.24
N VAL A 3 2.74 -7.50 1.97
CA VAL A 3 1.82 -7.88 0.88
C VAL A 3 1.20 -9.26 1.14
N ARG A 4 1.99 -10.24 1.55
CA ARG A 4 1.48 -11.57 1.89
C ARG A 4 0.51 -11.52 3.07
N ARG A 5 0.85 -10.77 4.13
CA ARG A 5 0.03 -10.63 5.33
C ARG A 5 -1.27 -9.87 5.09
N SER A 6 -1.30 -8.98 4.10
CA SER A 6 -2.50 -8.23 3.75
C SER A 6 -3.66 -9.11 3.26
N ARG A 7 -3.37 -10.33 2.81
CA ARG A 7 -4.35 -11.24 2.21
C ARG A 7 -5.14 -10.60 1.05
N GLY A 8 -4.52 -9.60 0.37
CA GLY A 8 -5.10 -8.92 -0.77
C GLY A 8 -5.28 -9.85 -1.97
N LYS A 9 -6.39 -9.68 -2.70
CA LYS A 9 -6.68 -10.41 -3.92
C LYS A 9 -6.30 -9.56 -5.13
N THR A 10 -5.92 -10.19 -6.23
CA THR A 10 -5.49 -9.48 -7.46
C THR A 10 -6.53 -8.52 -8.05
N GLY A 11 -7.80 -8.76 -7.80
CA GLY A 11 -8.91 -7.90 -8.25
C GLY A 11 -9.27 -6.74 -7.30
N GLU A 12 -8.64 -6.70 -6.13
CA GLU A 12 -8.84 -5.64 -5.14
C GLU A 12 -7.78 -4.55 -5.34
N PRO A 13 -8.14 -3.26 -5.27
CA PRO A 13 -7.16 -2.18 -5.35
C PRO A 13 -6.31 -2.12 -4.10
N ALA A 14 -5.06 -1.70 -4.27
CA ALA A 14 -4.15 -1.43 -3.17
C ALA A 14 -3.79 0.06 -3.14
N ILE A 15 -3.70 0.61 -1.94
CA ILE A 15 -3.33 2.01 -1.71
C ILE A 15 -2.08 2.01 -0.82
N VAL A 16 -1.04 2.70 -1.24
CA VAL A 16 0.23 2.82 -0.51
C VAL A 16 0.41 4.26 -0.06
N ILE A 17 0.39 4.47 1.24
CA ILE A 17 0.59 5.78 1.88
C ILE A 17 2.04 5.87 2.34
N GLY A 18 2.79 6.81 1.73
CA GLY A 18 4.23 6.96 1.89
C GLY A 18 5.02 6.12 0.88
N CYS A 19 5.76 6.82 -0.01
CA CYS A 19 6.58 6.24 -1.07
C CYS A 19 8.08 6.31 -0.73
N GLY A 20 8.44 6.14 0.53
CA GLY A 20 9.81 5.87 0.95
C GLY A 20 10.26 4.47 0.50
N PRO A 21 11.49 4.03 0.86
CA PRO A 21 12.02 2.73 0.44
C PRO A 21 11.09 1.55 0.72
N VAL A 22 10.37 1.60 1.84
CA VAL A 22 9.42 0.55 2.25
C VAL A 22 8.18 0.58 1.35
N GLY A 23 7.57 1.76 1.14
CA GLY A 23 6.40 1.90 0.28
C GLY A 23 6.68 1.54 -1.18
N LEU A 24 7.83 1.98 -1.72
CA LEU A 24 8.28 1.59 -3.05
C LEU A 24 8.46 0.07 -3.16
N GLY A 25 9.04 -0.57 -2.13
CA GLY A 25 9.14 -2.03 -2.06
C GLY A 25 7.77 -2.72 -2.02
N VAL A 26 6.79 -2.15 -1.31
CA VAL A 26 5.40 -2.65 -1.30
C VAL A 26 4.79 -2.54 -2.70
N ILE A 27 4.96 -1.41 -3.42
CA ILE A 27 4.46 -1.23 -4.79
C ILE A 27 5.03 -2.31 -5.71
N LEU A 28 6.34 -2.52 -5.71
CA LEU A 28 7.00 -3.56 -6.52
C LEU A 28 6.42 -4.95 -6.23
N MET A 29 6.24 -5.29 -4.97
CA MET A 29 5.72 -6.60 -4.58
C MET A 29 4.23 -6.77 -4.89
N LEU A 30 3.43 -5.71 -4.83
CA LEU A 30 2.03 -5.72 -5.27
C LEU A 30 1.92 -5.98 -6.78
N LYS A 31 2.75 -5.32 -7.58
CA LYS A 31 2.79 -5.53 -9.04
C LYS A 31 3.26 -6.94 -9.38
N ALA A 32 4.28 -7.44 -8.69
CA ALA A 32 4.75 -8.82 -8.85
C ALA A 32 3.69 -9.87 -8.44
N ALA A 33 2.84 -9.54 -7.48
CA ALA A 33 1.69 -10.36 -7.09
C ALA A 33 0.49 -10.25 -8.04
N GLY A 34 0.58 -9.42 -9.09
CA GLY A 34 -0.45 -9.25 -10.11
C GLY A 34 -1.61 -8.33 -9.70
N VAL A 35 -1.42 -7.48 -8.69
CA VAL A 35 -2.42 -6.45 -8.31
C VAL A 35 -2.53 -5.45 -9.45
N LYS A 36 -3.75 -5.29 -9.98
CA LYS A 36 -4.00 -4.48 -11.18
C LYS A 36 -3.99 -2.98 -10.90
N THR A 37 -4.53 -2.56 -9.77
CA THR A 37 -4.67 -1.15 -9.41
C THR A 37 -3.90 -0.86 -8.13
N VAL A 38 -2.83 -0.11 -8.26
CA VAL A 38 -1.99 0.37 -7.16
C VAL A 38 -2.00 1.89 -7.16
N VAL A 39 -2.58 2.48 -6.13
CA VAL A 39 -2.55 3.93 -5.87
C VAL A 39 -1.42 4.21 -4.89
N ALA A 40 -0.54 5.14 -5.21
CA ALA A 40 0.56 5.56 -4.35
C ALA A 40 0.42 7.04 -3.96
N SER A 41 0.64 7.37 -2.70
CA SER A 41 0.51 8.73 -2.18
C SER A 41 1.75 9.15 -1.40
N ASP A 42 2.35 10.27 -1.79
CA ASP A 42 3.47 10.90 -1.07
C ASP A 42 3.49 12.42 -1.32
N PHE A 43 3.98 13.18 -0.36
CA PHE A 43 4.15 14.63 -0.48
C PHE A 43 5.28 15.00 -1.44
N SER A 44 6.33 14.17 -1.54
CA SER A 44 7.52 14.41 -2.37
C SER A 44 7.22 14.09 -3.83
N PRO A 45 7.38 15.07 -4.76
CA PRO A 45 7.26 14.81 -6.20
C PRO A 45 8.28 13.79 -6.71
N ASN A 46 9.50 13.78 -6.16
CA ASN A 46 10.49 12.77 -6.55
C ASN A 46 10.05 11.35 -6.13
N ARG A 47 9.55 11.17 -4.92
CA ARG A 47 9.05 9.87 -4.45
C ARG A 47 7.83 9.41 -5.26
N ARG A 48 6.95 10.33 -5.66
CA ARG A 48 5.84 10.01 -6.57
C ARG A 48 6.34 9.51 -7.91
N LYS A 49 7.35 10.17 -8.51
CA LYS A 49 7.99 9.70 -9.75
C LYS A 49 8.61 8.31 -9.59
N LEU A 50 9.29 8.05 -8.49
CA LEU A 50 9.84 6.71 -8.20
C LEU A 50 8.72 5.67 -8.04
N ALA A 51 7.59 6.04 -7.45
CA ALA A 51 6.43 5.15 -7.32
C ALA A 51 5.87 4.75 -8.70
N GLU A 52 5.79 5.68 -9.66
CA GLU A 52 5.43 5.40 -11.06
C GLU A 52 6.42 4.41 -11.69
N GLN A 53 7.72 4.64 -11.53
CA GLN A 53 8.77 3.75 -12.04
C GLN A 53 8.72 2.35 -11.41
N CYS A 54 8.26 2.24 -10.16
CA CYS A 54 8.01 0.97 -9.48
C CYS A 54 6.70 0.31 -9.91
N GLY A 55 5.89 0.96 -10.75
CA GLY A 55 4.68 0.41 -11.32
C GLY A 55 3.38 0.82 -10.62
N ALA A 56 3.36 1.88 -9.82
CA ALA A 56 2.10 2.47 -9.36
C ALA A 56 1.28 2.95 -10.57
N ASP A 57 -0.01 2.60 -10.59
CA ASP A 57 -0.91 2.96 -11.69
C ASP A 57 -1.44 4.38 -11.54
N ILE A 58 -1.55 4.85 -10.32
CA ILE A 58 -2.02 6.20 -9.98
C ILE A 58 -1.12 6.74 -8.86
N VAL A 59 -0.62 7.95 -9.04
CA VAL A 59 0.14 8.66 -8.00
C VAL A 59 -0.59 9.93 -7.58
N VAL A 60 -0.59 10.22 -6.28
CA VAL A 60 -1.38 11.29 -5.69
C VAL A 60 -0.52 12.17 -4.80
N ASP A 61 -0.62 13.48 -4.99
CA ASP A 61 -0.19 14.45 -4.00
C ASP A 61 -1.30 14.63 -2.97
N PRO A 62 -1.09 14.22 -1.70
CA PRO A 62 -2.15 14.32 -0.69
C PRO A 62 -2.48 15.78 -0.31
N LYS A 63 -1.69 16.77 -0.75
CA LYS A 63 -2.02 18.20 -0.61
C LYS A 63 -3.11 18.63 -1.58
N GLU A 64 -3.19 17.99 -2.74
CA GLU A 64 -4.10 18.37 -3.81
C GLU A 64 -5.34 17.46 -3.84
N THR A 65 -5.13 16.16 -3.64
CA THR A 65 -6.20 15.17 -3.78
C THR A 65 -6.04 14.03 -2.77
N SER A 66 -7.12 13.62 -2.15
CA SER A 66 -7.10 12.46 -1.27
C SER A 66 -6.76 11.18 -2.04
N PRO A 67 -5.88 10.30 -1.52
CA PRO A 67 -5.61 8.99 -2.12
C PRO A 67 -6.84 8.08 -2.16
N PHE A 68 -7.92 8.47 -1.49
CA PHE A 68 -9.19 7.76 -1.45
C PHE A 68 -10.26 8.38 -2.38
N ALA A 69 -9.96 9.45 -3.14
CA ALA A 69 -10.95 10.20 -3.90
C ALA A 69 -11.70 9.35 -4.95
N ASN A 70 -11.00 8.41 -5.59
CA ASN A 70 -11.53 7.63 -6.73
C ASN A 70 -12.11 6.28 -6.32
N TRP A 71 -12.46 6.07 -5.06
CA TRP A 71 -12.94 4.79 -4.56
C TRP A 71 -14.17 4.25 -5.32
N LYS A 72 -15.06 5.12 -5.84
CA LYS A 72 -16.23 4.71 -6.65
C LYS A 72 -15.83 4.06 -7.97
N GLU A 73 -14.83 4.59 -8.65
CA GLU A 73 -14.32 4.07 -9.92
C GLU A 73 -13.73 2.65 -9.77
N PHE A 74 -13.24 2.33 -8.58
CA PHE A 74 -12.72 0.99 -8.26
C PHE A 74 -13.82 0.03 -7.80
N GLY A 75 -15.07 0.48 -7.72
CA GLY A 75 -16.19 -0.31 -7.24
C GLY A 75 -16.16 -0.57 -5.74
N LEU A 76 -15.63 0.38 -4.98
CA LEU A 76 -15.59 0.35 -3.52
C LEU A 76 -16.78 1.11 -2.92
N LEU A 77 -17.15 0.77 -1.70
CA LEU A 77 -18.19 1.47 -0.95
C LEU A 77 -17.54 2.51 -0.02
N GLY A 78 -17.94 3.77 -0.16
CA GLY A 78 -17.37 4.86 0.62
C GLY A 78 -17.99 5.03 2.01
N ASN A 79 -19.25 4.72 2.15
CA ASN A 79 -20.01 4.95 3.36
C ASN A 79 -21.11 3.91 3.59
N VAL A 80 -21.66 3.90 4.80
CA VAL A 80 -22.71 2.96 5.21
C VAL A 80 -23.98 3.09 4.37
N SER A 81 -24.35 4.30 3.94
CA SER A 81 -25.53 4.51 3.11
C SER A 81 -25.41 3.81 1.75
N ASP A 82 -24.21 3.85 1.14
CA ASP A 82 -23.95 3.14 -0.12
C ASP A 82 -24.09 1.62 0.07
N ALA A 83 -23.60 1.09 1.21
CA ALA A 83 -23.72 -0.34 1.54
C ALA A 83 -25.18 -0.75 1.77
N ILE A 84 -25.95 0.05 2.51
CA ILE A 84 -27.39 -0.20 2.74
C ILE A 84 -28.14 -0.17 1.42
N ASN A 85 -27.94 0.84 0.58
CA ASN A 85 -28.62 0.97 -0.72
C ASN A 85 -28.31 -0.21 -1.64
N MET A 86 -27.03 -0.65 -1.67
CA MET A 86 -26.65 -1.83 -2.43
C MET A 86 -27.30 -3.10 -1.87
N GLY A 87 -27.29 -3.27 -0.55
CA GLY A 87 -27.90 -4.42 0.12
C GLY A 87 -29.40 -4.49 -0.09
N MET A 88 -30.13 -3.37 0.04
CA MET A 88 -31.56 -3.29 -0.22
C MET A 88 -31.89 -3.58 -1.69
N GLY A 89 -31.14 -2.97 -2.63
CA GLY A 89 -31.37 -3.25 -4.05
C GLY A 89 -31.09 -4.70 -4.47
N LEU A 90 -30.14 -5.37 -3.80
CA LEU A 90 -29.89 -6.79 -3.98
C LEU A 90 -31.04 -7.63 -3.36
N PHE A 91 -31.48 -7.28 -2.17
CA PHE A 91 -32.58 -7.94 -1.48
C PHE A 91 -33.86 -7.90 -2.29
N ASP A 92 -34.23 -6.74 -2.83
CA ASP A 92 -35.43 -6.57 -3.68
C ASP A 92 -35.37 -7.46 -4.93
N LYS A 93 -34.19 -7.51 -5.59
CA LYS A 93 -33.98 -8.39 -6.74
C LYS A 93 -34.12 -9.88 -6.38
N LEU A 94 -33.61 -10.27 -5.22
CA LEU A 94 -33.70 -11.66 -4.75
C LEU A 94 -35.13 -12.03 -4.36
N GLN A 95 -35.88 -11.11 -3.74
CA GLN A 95 -37.30 -11.33 -3.42
C GLN A 95 -38.18 -11.49 -4.65
N ALA A 96 -37.84 -10.83 -5.77
CA ALA A 96 -38.52 -10.99 -7.02
C ALA A 96 -38.33 -12.38 -7.66
N THR A 97 -37.41 -13.18 -7.14
CA THR A 97 -37.22 -14.58 -7.62
C THR A 97 -38.15 -15.52 -6.90
N ARG A 98 -38.41 -16.70 -7.50
CA ARG A 98 -39.22 -17.77 -6.85
C ARG A 98 -38.47 -18.53 -5.75
N LEU A 99 -37.16 -18.29 -5.58
CA LEU A 99 -36.32 -18.93 -4.58
C LEU A 99 -36.31 -18.09 -3.31
N PRO A 100 -36.23 -18.70 -2.12
CA PRO A 100 -36.02 -17.97 -0.89
C PRO A 100 -34.76 -17.09 -0.99
N TRP A 101 -34.92 -15.80 -0.73
CA TRP A 101 -33.87 -14.78 -0.96
C TRP A 101 -32.52 -15.11 -0.29
N TRP A 102 -32.55 -15.79 0.86
CA TRP A 102 -31.32 -16.16 1.60
C TRP A 102 -30.48 -17.23 0.87
N HIS A 103 -31.05 -18.07 0.02
CA HIS A 103 -30.28 -18.98 -0.83
C HIS A 103 -29.52 -18.20 -1.91
N GLY A 104 -30.17 -17.23 -2.52
CA GLY A 104 -29.55 -16.33 -3.49
C GLY A 104 -28.43 -15.52 -2.84
N TRP A 105 -28.65 -14.97 -1.64
CA TRP A 105 -27.64 -14.23 -0.88
C TRP A 105 -26.41 -15.10 -0.58
N ARG A 106 -26.60 -16.32 -0.07
CA ARG A 106 -25.49 -17.25 0.16
C ARG A 106 -24.72 -17.62 -1.09
N MET A 107 -25.36 -17.70 -2.23
CA MET A 107 -24.67 -17.93 -3.51
C MET A 107 -23.79 -16.74 -3.89
N ILE A 108 -24.31 -15.51 -3.77
CA ILE A 108 -23.57 -14.27 -4.05
C ILE A 108 -22.34 -14.17 -3.17
N ASP A 109 -22.49 -14.45 -1.87
CA ASP A 109 -21.40 -14.50 -0.90
C ASP A 109 -20.33 -15.52 -1.30
N LYS A 110 -20.73 -16.76 -1.60
CA LYS A 110 -19.82 -17.83 -2.04
C LYS A 110 -19.08 -17.51 -3.33
N LEU A 111 -19.72 -16.79 -4.26
CA LEU A 111 -19.13 -16.38 -5.53
C LEU A 111 -18.20 -15.18 -5.39
N GLY A 112 -18.10 -14.58 -4.18
CA GLY A 112 -17.28 -13.42 -3.94
C GLY A 112 -17.77 -12.16 -4.67
N ALA A 113 -19.08 -12.09 -4.99
CA ALA A 113 -19.69 -10.93 -5.64
C ALA A 113 -20.07 -9.82 -4.64
N LEU A 114 -19.63 -9.92 -3.39
CA LEU A 114 -19.71 -8.87 -2.39
C LEU A 114 -18.70 -7.75 -2.71
N PRO A 115 -18.86 -6.56 -2.10
CA PRO A 115 -17.98 -5.43 -2.33
C PRO A 115 -16.50 -5.80 -2.20
N LYS A 116 -15.68 -5.24 -3.08
CA LYS A 116 -14.22 -5.35 -2.99
C LYS A 116 -13.73 -4.76 -1.68
N ARG A 117 -12.70 -5.37 -1.12
CA ARG A 117 -12.06 -4.95 0.13
C ARG A 117 -10.68 -4.40 -0.19
N PRO A 118 -10.51 -3.06 -0.30
CA PRO A 118 -9.20 -2.51 -0.64
C PRO A 118 -8.19 -2.80 0.46
N VAL A 119 -6.92 -2.87 0.07
CA VAL A 119 -5.81 -2.94 1.02
C VAL A 119 -5.09 -1.60 1.06
N ILE A 120 -4.88 -1.08 2.25
CA ILE A 120 -4.17 0.18 2.48
C ILE A 120 -2.91 -0.13 3.26
N PHE A 121 -1.74 0.22 2.70
CA PHE A 121 -0.45 0.07 3.36
C PHE A 121 -0.03 1.42 3.93
N GLU A 122 0.08 1.49 5.24
CA GLU A 122 0.67 2.63 5.95
C GLU A 122 2.19 2.43 6.00
N CYS A 123 2.96 3.23 5.26
CA CYS A 123 4.41 3.11 5.13
C CYS A 123 5.16 4.37 5.61
N VAL A 124 4.51 5.26 6.36
CA VAL A 124 5.08 6.52 6.86
C VAL A 124 5.63 6.35 8.27
N GLY A 125 4.83 5.80 9.18
CA GLY A 125 5.21 5.54 10.57
C GLY A 125 5.32 6.80 11.44
N VAL A 126 4.41 7.77 11.26
CA VAL A 126 4.34 8.96 12.12
C VAL A 126 2.94 9.09 12.73
N PRO A 127 2.83 9.73 13.93
CA PRO A 127 1.54 9.91 14.58
C PRO A 127 0.52 10.65 13.70
N GLY A 128 -0.75 10.27 13.82
CA GLY A 128 -1.87 10.85 13.11
C GLY A 128 -2.12 10.26 11.70
N VAL A 129 -1.16 9.61 11.09
CA VAL A 129 -1.34 9.02 9.74
C VAL A 129 -2.34 7.87 9.78
N LEU A 130 -2.28 7.01 10.80
CA LEU A 130 -3.23 5.91 10.95
C LEU A 130 -4.66 6.44 11.12
N GLN A 131 -4.85 7.48 11.90
CA GLN A 131 -6.15 8.14 12.07
C GLN A 131 -6.68 8.71 10.76
N GLN A 132 -5.85 9.44 10.00
CA GLN A 132 -6.22 9.95 8.68
C GLN A 132 -6.62 8.83 7.70
N ILE A 133 -5.93 7.70 7.74
CA ILE A 133 -6.30 6.53 6.94
C ILE A 133 -7.66 5.98 7.38
N ILE A 134 -7.93 5.85 8.67
CA ILE A 134 -9.22 5.39 9.21
C ILE A 134 -10.36 6.31 8.74
N GLU A 135 -10.14 7.63 8.79
CA GLU A 135 -11.10 8.62 8.32
C GLU A 135 -11.39 8.54 6.82
N GLY A 136 -10.34 8.39 6.00
CA GLY A 136 -10.45 8.39 4.55
C GLY A 136 -10.80 7.04 3.92
N ALA A 137 -10.52 5.94 4.61
CA ALA A 137 -10.66 4.58 4.07
C ALA A 137 -12.10 4.25 3.66
N PRO A 138 -12.30 3.60 2.51
CA PRO A 138 -13.57 2.98 2.16
C PRO A 138 -13.98 1.89 3.15
N LEU A 139 -15.26 1.51 3.11
CA LEU A 139 -15.80 0.41 3.91
C LEU A 139 -15.03 -0.90 3.66
N PHE A 140 -14.94 -1.71 4.70
CA PHE A 140 -14.32 -3.05 4.68
C PHE A 140 -12.84 -3.05 4.33
N SER A 141 -12.14 -1.90 4.37
CA SER A 141 -10.72 -1.80 4.07
C SER A 141 -9.88 -2.63 5.05
N ARG A 142 -8.79 -3.19 4.54
CA ARG A 142 -7.74 -3.81 5.33
C ARG A 142 -6.54 -2.88 5.38
N ILE A 143 -6.23 -2.39 6.55
CA ILE A 143 -5.10 -1.48 6.81
C ILE A 143 -3.93 -2.31 7.32
N VAL A 144 -2.79 -2.21 6.66
CA VAL A 144 -1.55 -2.87 7.04
C VAL A 144 -0.55 -1.80 7.47
N GLY A 145 -0.30 -1.72 8.77
CA GLY A 145 0.73 -0.84 9.33
C GLY A 145 2.11 -1.46 9.12
N VAL A 146 2.91 -0.84 8.25
CA VAL A 146 4.26 -1.24 7.88
C VAL A 146 5.28 -0.22 8.39
N GLY A 147 4.90 1.06 8.40
CA GLY A 147 5.66 2.14 8.98
C GLY A 147 5.82 1.96 10.50
N VAL A 148 7.01 2.25 11.00
CA VAL A 148 7.30 2.10 12.44
C VAL A 148 7.09 3.44 13.13
N CYS A 149 5.93 3.62 13.76
CA CYS A 149 5.65 4.76 14.62
C CYS A 149 6.24 4.51 16.02
N MET A 150 7.29 5.25 16.37
CA MET A 150 7.96 5.10 17.68
C MET A 150 7.31 5.92 18.80
N GLN A 151 6.27 6.68 18.48
CA GLN A 151 5.53 7.51 19.42
C GLN A 151 4.13 6.93 19.63
N SER A 152 3.49 7.33 20.73
CA SER A 152 2.07 7.03 20.91
C SER A 152 1.23 7.69 19.80
N ASP A 153 0.27 6.97 19.27
CA ASP A 153 -0.68 7.45 18.27
C ASP A 153 -2.11 7.23 18.76
N GLU A 154 -2.98 8.18 18.51
CA GLU A 154 -4.38 8.13 18.92
C GLU A 154 -5.27 7.85 17.72
N ILE A 155 -6.23 6.95 17.89
CA ILE A 155 -7.23 6.62 16.88
C ILE A 155 -8.64 6.68 17.49
N GLU A 156 -9.64 6.94 16.65
CA GLU A 156 -11.05 6.85 17.01
C GLU A 156 -11.62 5.47 16.62
N PRO A 157 -11.71 4.50 17.55
CA PRO A 157 -12.20 3.16 17.22
C PRO A 157 -13.60 3.12 16.63
N ALA A 158 -14.47 4.08 17.03
CA ALA A 158 -15.84 4.16 16.51
C ALA A 158 -15.88 4.35 14.99
N LEU A 159 -14.94 5.12 14.41
CA LEU A 159 -14.85 5.30 12.97
C LEU A 159 -14.43 4.00 12.26
N ALA A 160 -13.49 3.28 12.86
CA ALA A 160 -13.05 1.99 12.34
C ALA A 160 -14.17 0.93 12.40
N ILE A 161 -14.94 0.90 13.50
CA ILE A 161 -16.11 0.01 13.68
C ILE A 161 -17.17 0.32 12.63
N ASN A 162 -17.52 1.60 12.44
CA ASN A 162 -18.55 2.00 11.48
C ASN A 162 -18.23 1.61 10.02
N LYS A 163 -16.96 1.38 9.72
CA LYS A 163 -16.50 0.98 8.39
C LYS A 163 -16.08 -0.49 8.31
N GLU A 164 -16.21 -1.26 9.38
CA GLU A 164 -15.72 -2.64 9.49
C GLU A 164 -14.27 -2.77 9.01
N LEU A 165 -13.37 -1.91 9.51
CA LEU A 165 -11.96 -1.95 9.11
C LEU A 165 -11.23 -3.09 9.82
N GLU A 166 -10.35 -3.76 9.08
CA GLU A 166 -9.34 -4.65 9.64
C GLU A 166 -8.01 -3.91 9.74
N ILE A 167 -7.42 -3.83 10.94
CA ILE A 167 -6.11 -3.21 11.13
C ILE A 167 -5.12 -4.28 11.56
N GLN A 168 -4.02 -4.41 10.84
CA GLN A 168 -2.96 -5.37 11.12
C GLN A 168 -1.60 -4.69 11.05
N PHE A 169 -0.78 -4.92 12.07
CA PHE A 169 0.63 -4.51 12.05
C PHE A 169 1.51 -5.67 11.60
N VAL A 170 2.59 -5.36 10.90
CA VAL A 170 3.56 -6.33 10.42
C VAL A 170 4.97 -5.95 10.82
N LEU A 171 5.80 -6.93 11.10
CA LEU A 171 7.18 -6.71 11.48
C LEU A 171 8.10 -7.66 10.71
N GLY A 172 9.09 -7.09 10.06
CA GLY A 172 10.17 -7.84 9.42
C GLY A 172 9.70 -8.81 8.33
N TYR A 173 10.37 -9.92 8.23
CA TYR A 173 10.13 -10.98 7.24
C TYR A 173 10.73 -12.31 7.73
N THR A 174 10.26 -13.40 7.19
CA THR A 174 10.84 -14.73 7.45
C THR A 174 12.05 -15.00 6.56
N PRO A 175 12.96 -15.90 6.94
CA PRO A 175 14.08 -16.30 6.06
C PRO A 175 13.63 -16.79 4.68
N LEU A 176 12.48 -17.45 4.60
CA LEU A 176 11.91 -17.90 3.33
C LEU A 176 11.47 -16.72 2.46
N GLU A 177 10.80 -15.73 3.03
CA GLU A 177 10.40 -14.53 2.29
C GLU A 177 11.60 -13.73 1.78
N PHE A 178 12.68 -13.67 2.55
CA PHE A 178 13.93 -13.06 2.11
C PHE A 178 14.51 -13.79 0.89
N ARG A 179 14.61 -15.11 0.98
CA ARG A 179 15.06 -15.97 -0.12
C ARG A 179 14.20 -15.78 -1.37
N ASP A 180 12.88 -15.82 -1.21
CA ASP A 180 11.95 -15.71 -2.32
C ASP A 180 12.02 -14.32 -3.00
N ALA A 181 12.16 -13.24 -2.22
CA ALA A 181 12.38 -11.89 -2.75
C ALA A 181 13.69 -11.80 -3.55
N LEU A 182 14.78 -12.39 -3.03
CA LEU A 182 16.06 -12.45 -3.76
C LEU A 182 15.94 -13.19 -5.10
N HIS A 183 15.24 -14.33 -5.13
CA HIS A 183 14.98 -15.06 -6.37
C HIS A 183 14.13 -14.25 -7.35
N MET A 184 13.10 -13.55 -6.87
CA MET A 184 12.27 -12.69 -7.74
C MET A 184 13.09 -11.57 -8.40
N ILE A 185 14.05 -11.00 -7.66
CA ILE A 185 14.98 -10.01 -8.21
C ILE A 185 15.92 -10.65 -9.23
N ALA A 186 16.54 -11.79 -8.90
CA ALA A 186 17.49 -12.50 -9.75
C ALA A 186 16.85 -12.99 -11.07
N GLU A 187 15.57 -13.38 -11.02
CA GLU A 187 14.80 -13.82 -12.19
C GLU A 187 14.17 -12.66 -12.99
N GLY A 188 14.42 -11.41 -12.59
CA GLY A 188 13.87 -10.22 -13.25
C GLY A 188 12.37 -10.00 -13.06
N LYS A 189 11.72 -10.73 -12.14
CA LYS A 189 10.30 -10.54 -11.80
C LYS A 189 10.03 -9.25 -11.02
N VAL A 190 11.04 -8.78 -10.30
CA VAL A 190 11.02 -7.52 -9.54
C VAL A 190 12.24 -6.71 -9.92
N ASN A 191 12.02 -5.53 -10.49
CA ASN A 191 13.10 -4.58 -10.79
C ASN A 191 13.24 -3.58 -9.64
N CYS A 192 14.27 -3.74 -8.81
CA CYS A 192 14.57 -2.83 -7.70
C CYS A 192 15.43 -1.62 -8.09
N SER A 193 15.87 -1.51 -9.36
CA SER A 193 16.76 -0.41 -9.79
C SER A 193 16.24 0.97 -9.42
N PRO A 194 14.94 1.30 -9.61
CA PRO A 194 14.45 2.65 -9.29
C PRO A 194 14.59 3.04 -7.81
N LEU A 195 14.70 2.06 -6.89
CA LEU A 195 14.89 2.34 -5.47
C LEU A 195 16.31 2.79 -5.15
N ILE A 196 17.31 2.33 -5.92
CA ILE A 196 18.72 2.54 -5.63
C ILE A 196 19.15 3.86 -6.26
N THR A 197 19.14 4.93 -5.48
CA THR A 197 19.45 6.28 -5.97
C THR A 197 20.91 6.67 -5.77
N GLY A 198 21.68 5.89 -5.03
CA GLY A 198 23.09 6.14 -4.83
C GLY A 198 23.85 4.94 -4.29
N VAL A 199 25.16 4.97 -4.46
CA VAL A 199 26.12 4.00 -3.88
C VAL A 199 27.29 4.76 -3.26
N VAL A 200 27.77 4.30 -2.09
CA VAL A 200 28.87 4.93 -1.35
C VAL A 200 29.78 3.86 -0.74
N GLY A 201 31.05 4.21 -0.52
CA GLY A 201 31.99 3.38 0.25
C GLY A 201 31.74 3.45 1.76
N LEU A 202 32.43 2.62 2.54
CA LEU A 202 32.34 2.60 4.01
C LEU A 202 32.66 3.96 4.65
N GLU A 203 33.59 4.71 4.07
CA GLU A 203 34.01 6.02 4.56
C GLU A 203 32.90 7.09 4.45
N GLY A 204 31.94 6.91 3.53
CA GLY A 204 30.85 7.83 3.28
C GLY A 204 29.51 7.49 3.96
N VAL A 205 29.49 6.55 4.88
CA VAL A 205 28.22 6.11 5.55
C VAL A 205 27.52 7.29 6.23
N THR A 206 28.25 8.14 6.92
CA THR A 206 27.68 9.34 7.57
C THR A 206 27.04 10.27 6.55
N ASN A 207 27.73 10.52 5.43
CA ASN A 207 27.21 11.37 4.34
C ASN A 207 25.95 10.77 3.73
N ALA A 208 25.88 9.44 3.60
CA ALA A 208 24.69 8.75 3.09
C ALA A 208 23.48 8.93 4.03
N PHE A 209 23.66 8.85 5.34
CA PHE A 209 22.59 9.11 6.31
C PHE A 209 22.11 10.57 6.27
N GLU A 210 23.02 11.52 6.14
CA GLU A 210 22.64 12.94 5.99
C GLU A 210 21.86 13.18 4.68
N ALA A 211 22.34 12.63 3.56
CA ALA A 211 21.68 12.76 2.26
C ALA A 211 20.26 12.13 2.23
N LEU A 212 20.05 11.03 2.94
CA LEU A 212 18.72 10.37 3.04
C LEU A 212 17.69 11.20 3.82
N ARG A 213 18.09 12.28 4.50
CA ARG A 213 17.13 13.21 5.13
C ARG A 213 16.36 14.05 4.09
N ASP A 214 16.94 14.22 2.91
CA ASP A 214 16.27 14.91 1.80
C ASP A 214 15.51 13.90 0.92
N PRO A 215 14.17 13.86 1.01
CA PRO A 215 13.35 12.93 0.23
C PRO A 215 13.34 13.24 -1.27
N GLU A 216 13.78 14.44 -1.67
CA GLU A 216 13.82 14.86 -3.08
C GLU A 216 15.08 14.37 -3.80
N GLN A 217 16.10 13.92 -3.08
CA GLN A 217 17.35 13.46 -3.68
C GLN A 217 17.48 11.94 -3.68
N HIS A 218 17.15 11.31 -2.55
CA HIS A 218 17.46 9.90 -2.36
C HIS A 218 16.28 9.11 -1.79
N ALA A 219 16.07 7.92 -2.37
CA ALA A 219 15.20 6.89 -1.78
C ALA A 219 16.02 5.87 -1.00
N LYS A 220 17.10 5.32 -1.61
CA LYS A 220 17.97 4.33 -0.98
C LYS A 220 19.40 4.47 -1.50
N ILE A 221 20.35 4.53 -0.56
CA ILE A 221 21.77 4.52 -0.85
C ILE A 221 22.35 3.17 -0.40
N LEU A 222 23.04 2.47 -1.29
CA LEU A 222 23.75 1.24 -0.97
C LEU A 222 25.16 1.53 -0.50
N ILE A 223 25.66 0.72 0.43
CA ILE A 223 27.06 0.76 0.87
C ILE A 223 27.79 -0.38 0.16
N ASP A 224 28.79 -0.05 -0.66
CA ASP A 224 29.71 -1.01 -1.26
C ASP A 224 31.02 -1.05 -0.46
N PRO A 225 31.30 -2.11 0.30
CA PRO A 225 32.52 -2.21 1.11
C PRO A 225 33.82 -2.25 0.31
N LYS A 226 33.73 -2.54 -1.00
CA LYS A 226 34.91 -2.58 -1.89
C LYS A 226 35.25 -1.23 -2.48
N ARG A 227 34.37 -0.26 -2.34
CA ARG A 227 34.54 1.09 -2.86
C ARG A 227 35.27 1.94 -1.84
N SER A 228 36.28 2.69 -2.30
CA SER A 228 36.98 3.73 -1.52
C SER A 228 36.34 5.10 -1.74
N GLY A 229 36.48 5.97 -0.76
CA GLY A 229 35.99 7.37 -0.79
C GLY A 229 34.62 7.55 -0.13
N SER A 230 34.36 8.83 0.19
CA SER A 230 33.18 9.26 0.94
C SER A 230 32.04 9.79 0.06
N ASP A 231 32.27 9.96 -1.26
CA ASP A 231 31.32 10.58 -2.15
C ASP A 231 30.22 9.61 -2.59
N ILE A 232 28.98 10.10 -2.59
CA ILE A 232 27.82 9.35 -3.06
C ILE A 232 27.80 9.41 -4.59
N GLN A 233 27.96 8.26 -5.22
CA GLN A 233 27.73 8.15 -6.67
C GLN A 233 26.24 8.00 -6.94
N LEU A 234 25.68 8.96 -7.67
CA LEU A 234 24.31 8.88 -8.13
C LEU A 234 24.13 7.73 -9.13
N MET A 235 23.01 7.03 -8.99
CA MET A 235 22.58 6.02 -9.96
C MET A 235 21.56 6.68 -10.89
N ASN A 236 21.93 6.81 -12.17
CA ASN A 236 21.03 7.28 -13.22
C ASN A 236 20.29 6.08 -13.81
N HIS A 237 18.97 6.10 -13.74
CA HIS A 237 18.08 5.07 -14.27
C HIS A 237 17.28 5.57 -15.47
#